data_cd8de14f49c5c22ea98dc998bdd8099a
#
_entry.id   cd8de14f49c5c22ea98dc998bdd8099a
#
_cell.length_a   1.000
_cell.length_b   1.000
_cell.length_c   1.000
_cell.angle_alpha   90.00
_cell.angle_beta   90.00
_cell.angle_gamma   90.00
#
_symmetry.space_group_name_H-M   'P 1'
#
loop_
_entity.id
_entity.type
_entity.pdbx_description
1 polymer ?
#
loop_
_entity_poly.entity_id
_entity_poly.type
_entity_poly.pdbx_seq_one_letter_code
_entity_poly.pdbx_strand_id
1 'polypeptide(L)' 'AAIDILKKRYAKGEISREEFEEKKKDLKGA' A
#
# COMPACT_ATOMS: atom_id res chain seq x y z
N ALA A 1 8.47 8.73 -0.17
CA ALA A 1 8.52 7.46 0.55
C ALA A 1 7.61 6.43 -0.13
N ALA A 2 7.96 5.16 0.00
CA ALA A 2 7.21 4.09 -0.65
C ALA A 2 5.75 4.04 -0.21
N ILE A 3 5.47 4.40 1.02
CA ILE A 3 4.12 4.38 1.54
C ILE A 3 3.23 5.41 0.81
N ASP A 4 3.79 6.51 0.38
CA ASP A 4 3.02 7.51 -0.35
C ASP A 4 2.57 6.97 -1.70
N ILE A 5 3.45 6.26 -2.37
CA ILE A 5 3.12 5.66 -3.66
C ILE A 5 2.04 4.60 -3.47
N LEU A 6 2.16 3.81 -2.42
CA LEU A 6 1.19 2.78 -2.10
C LEU A 6 -0.19 3.38 -1.86
N LYS A 7 -0.24 4.47 -1.12
CA LYS A 7 -1.51 5.16 -0.85
C LYS A 7 -2.14 5.68 -2.13
N LYS A 8 -1.32 6.20 -3.03
CA LYS A 8 -1.82 6.70 -4.30
C LYS A 8 -2.45 5.59 -5.12
N ARG A 9 -1.80 4.44 -5.18
CA ARG A 9 -2.33 3.31 -5.92
C ARG A 9 -3.63 2.81 -5.33
N TYR A 10 -3.69 2.78 -4.01
CA TYR A 10 -4.90 2.38 -3.33
C TYR A 10 -6.04 3.35 -3.65
N ALA A 11 -5.75 4.64 -3.61
CA ALA A 11 -6.76 5.65 -3.89
C ALA A 11 -7.29 5.56 -5.32
N LYS A 12 -6.43 5.14 -6.25
CA LYS A 12 -6.84 4.95 -7.64
C LYS A 12 -7.62 3.67 -7.86
N GLY A 13 -7.64 2.80 -6.88
CA GLY A 13 -8.31 1.52 -7.01
C GLY A 13 -7.47 0.47 -7.70
N GLU A 14 -6.17 0.71 -7.84
CA GLU A 14 -5.28 -0.27 -8.48
C GLU A 14 -5.03 -1.48 -7.61
N ILE A 15 -5.11 -1.29 -6.30
CA ILE A 15 -4.92 -2.38 -5.35
C ILE A 15 -6.09 -2.43 -4.41
N SER A 16 -6.41 -3.62 -3.91
CA SER A 16 -7.48 -3.80 -2.96
C SER A 16 -7.02 -3.41 -1.57
N ARG A 17 -7.98 -3.29 -0.66
CA ARG A 17 -7.66 -2.96 0.71
C ARG A 17 -6.77 -4.03 1.35
N GLU A 18 -7.06 -5.29 1.08
CA GLU A 18 -6.27 -6.39 1.61
C GLU A 18 -4.83 -6.30 1.13
N GLU A 19 -4.68 -6.06 -0.16
CA GLU A 19 -3.35 -5.92 -0.75
C GLU A 19 -2.63 -4.70 -0.21
N PHE A 20 -3.35 -3.61 -0.05
CA PHE A 20 -2.80 -2.40 0.51
C PHE A 20 -2.25 -2.64 1.92
N GLU A 21 -3.04 -3.29 2.76
CA GLU A 21 -2.64 -3.54 4.13
C GLU A 21 -1.45 -4.50 4.19
N GLU A 22 -1.43 -5.49 3.31
CA GLU A 22 -0.34 -6.44 3.26
C GLU A 22 0.98 -5.75 2.89
N LYS A 23 0.93 -4.91 1.86
CA LYS A 23 2.13 -4.19 1.43
C LYS A 23 2.58 -3.16 2.46
N LYS A 24 1.63 -2.52 3.10
CA LYS A 24 1.93 -1.57 4.16
C LYS A 24 2.64 -2.28 5.31
N LYS A 25 2.20 -3.48 5.63
CA LYS A 25 2.80 -4.28 6.67
C LYS A 25 4.24 -4.66 6.32
N ASP A 26 4.46 -5.04 5.05
CA ASP A 26 5.79 -5.37 4.58
C ASP A 26 6.74 -4.19 4.71
N LEU A 27 6.30 -3.03 4.31
CA LEU A 27 7.12 -1.82 4.40
C LEU A 27 7.44 -1.48 5.85
N LYS A 28 6.48 -1.68 6.71
CA LYS A 28 6.66 -1.41 8.13
C LYS A 28 7.57 -2.45 8.77
N GLY A 29 7.48 -3.68 8.31
CA GLY A 29 8.27 -4.78 8.86
C GLY A 29 9.71 -4.79 8.37
N ALA A 30 9.96 -4.13 7.26
CA ALA A 30 11.31 -4.04 6.73
C ALA A 30 12.10 -2.97 7.47
#